data_309172c723d503edb24a8c9029839dd1
#
_entry.id   309172c723d503edb24a8c9029839dd1
#
_cell.length_a   1.000
_cell.length_b   1.000
_cell.length_c   1.000
_cell.angle_alpha   90.00
_cell.angle_beta   90.00
_cell.angle_gamma   90.00
#
_symmetry.space_group_name_H-M   'P 1'
#
loop_
_entity.id
_entity.type
_entity.pdbx_description
1 polymer ?
#
loop_
_entity_poly.entity_id
_entity_poly.type
_entity_poly.pdbx_seq_one_letter_code
_entity_poly.pdbx_strand_id
1 'polypeptide(L)'
;MKKILCMLMPYGGHFYPNLELLRLFVQRGAQVVVYCDAKYQECFPEGDIQVRDYPTAIREYCGHMASAQTDRKRAAREYFSYMADARIYALMQIEDLTMNRMMVEALGAEVADLNPDVFFCDAQASFLAQLREQIDCPQFELNASTFVPALWRSQRFQQYYQEILWTSYPDSISFDQILSLQRKRARRDKRPPDRSFGYLSPLLQDEAERLPATDQMLGFHLELHPQAQRAGVYVSRGTVCESYGAFLLEETVQALAPCGESIHVSWGGNPYSKQVLTQADFPENVHLHAYVNQIKMLENSKVFVTHGGITGVREALFAHTPMVVIPANFPDYQVGQAIEAHHAGILIRNRPLDAEEIREGYVELNRYYEDYQAGAAAMAAELESYWNAYGAELVWKACELA
;
A
#
# COMPACT_ATOMS: atom_id res chain seq x y z
N MET A 1 -8.19 -15.76 28.60
CA MET A 1 -7.16 -15.12 27.71
C MET A 1 -7.68 -15.25 26.30
N LYS A 2 -7.96 -14.12 25.63
CA LYS A 2 -8.47 -14.16 24.25
C LYS A 2 -7.38 -14.65 23.29
N LYS A 3 -7.77 -15.50 22.34
CA LYS A 3 -6.90 -15.95 21.24
C LYS A 3 -7.24 -15.16 19.99
N ILE A 4 -6.29 -14.43 19.47
CA ILE A 4 -6.43 -13.59 18.27
C ILE A 4 -5.60 -14.18 17.14
N LEU A 5 -6.26 -14.46 16.02
CA LEU A 5 -5.60 -14.86 14.78
C LEU A 5 -5.61 -13.68 13.80
N CYS A 6 -4.44 -13.30 13.32
CA CYS A 6 -4.27 -12.28 12.28
C CYS A 6 -3.67 -12.90 11.02
N MET A 7 -4.28 -12.69 9.86
CA MET A 7 -3.75 -13.12 8.57
C MET A 7 -3.54 -11.90 7.67
N LEU A 8 -2.28 -11.50 7.49
CA LEU A 8 -1.87 -10.29 6.77
C LEU A 8 -1.18 -10.65 5.44
N MET A 9 -1.25 -9.78 4.44
CA MET A 9 -0.42 -9.94 3.24
C MET A 9 1.07 -9.98 3.62
N PRO A 10 1.89 -10.84 2.99
CA PRO A 10 3.30 -11.04 3.37
C PRO A 10 4.23 -9.91 2.88
N TYR A 11 3.80 -8.66 3.06
CA TYR A 11 4.53 -7.46 2.66
C TYR A 11 4.68 -6.48 3.82
N GLY A 12 5.80 -5.76 3.87
CA GLY A 12 6.06 -4.76 4.90
C GLY A 12 4.97 -3.68 4.98
N GLY A 13 4.47 -3.23 3.82
CA GLY A 13 3.39 -2.24 3.74
C GLY A 13 2.07 -2.68 4.40
N HIS A 14 1.86 -3.98 4.57
CA HIS A 14 0.70 -4.57 5.24
C HIS A 14 0.99 -5.00 6.69
N PHE A 15 2.24 -5.31 7.00
CA PHE A 15 2.63 -5.74 8.34
C PHE A 15 2.90 -4.56 9.29
N TYR A 16 3.77 -3.62 8.90
CA TYR A 16 4.21 -2.54 9.78
C TYR A 16 3.08 -1.63 10.30
N PRO A 17 2.03 -1.29 9.52
CA PRO A 17 0.92 -0.50 10.05
C PRO A 17 0.18 -1.16 11.21
N ASN A 18 0.26 -2.49 11.33
CA ASN A 18 -0.43 -3.27 12.35
C ASN A 18 0.39 -3.46 13.64
N LEU A 19 1.66 -3.03 13.70
CA LEU A 19 2.54 -3.30 14.84
C LEU A 19 1.98 -2.79 16.18
N GLU A 20 1.51 -1.55 16.23
CA GLU A 20 0.95 -0.96 17.44
C GLU A 20 -0.31 -1.70 17.91
N LEU A 21 -1.17 -2.09 16.97
CA LEU A 21 -2.36 -2.87 17.26
C LEU A 21 -1.99 -4.25 17.82
N LEU A 22 -1.05 -4.95 17.20
CA LEU A 22 -0.59 -6.27 17.64
C LEU A 22 0.02 -6.20 19.04
N ARG A 23 0.83 -5.19 19.33
CA ARG A 23 1.39 -4.93 20.66
C ARG A 23 0.32 -4.66 21.71
N LEU A 24 -0.70 -3.85 21.35
CA LEU A 24 -1.82 -3.60 22.24
C LEU A 24 -2.56 -4.90 22.61
N PHE A 25 -2.78 -5.80 21.66
CA PHE A 25 -3.45 -7.07 21.94
C PHE A 25 -2.70 -7.88 23.01
N VAL A 26 -1.37 -7.95 22.91
CA VAL A 26 -0.53 -8.61 23.93
C VAL A 26 -0.58 -7.88 25.26
N GLN A 27 -0.45 -6.57 25.28
CA GLN A 27 -0.54 -5.76 26.50
C GLN A 27 -1.89 -5.95 27.23
N ARG A 28 -2.96 -6.25 26.49
CA ARG A 28 -4.28 -6.58 27.02
C ARG A 28 -4.45 -8.06 27.39
N GLY A 29 -3.36 -8.84 27.34
CA GLY A 29 -3.32 -10.25 27.75
C GLY A 29 -3.90 -11.22 26.73
N ALA A 30 -3.99 -10.87 25.45
CA ALA A 30 -4.36 -11.76 24.38
C ALA A 30 -3.16 -12.64 23.95
N GLN A 31 -3.46 -13.89 23.54
CA GLN A 31 -2.55 -14.71 22.77
C GLN A 31 -2.71 -14.40 21.29
N VAL A 32 -1.64 -14.00 20.61
CA VAL A 32 -1.70 -13.54 19.23
C VAL A 32 -0.88 -14.45 18.31
N VAL A 33 -1.50 -14.92 17.24
CA VAL A 33 -0.85 -15.63 16.14
C VAL A 33 -1.02 -14.81 14.85
N VAL A 34 0.08 -14.55 14.15
CA VAL A 34 0.08 -13.77 12.91
C VAL A 34 0.63 -14.62 11.78
N TYR A 35 -0.17 -14.82 10.71
CA TYR A 35 0.34 -15.33 9.44
C TYR A 35 0.76 -14.15 8.56
N CYS A 36 2.03 -14.13 8.17
CA CYS A 36 2.60 -13.14 7.26
C CYS A 36 3.90 -13.69 6.64
N ASP A 37 5.05 -13.10 6.90
CA ASP A 37 6.40 -13.58 6.57
C ASP A 37 7.15 -13.76 7.91
N ALA A 38 7.67 -14.96 8.16
CA ALA A 38 8.31 -15.30 9.43
C ALA A 38 9.49 -14.41 9.81
N LYS A 39 10.11 -13.71 8.84
CA LYS A 39 11.16 -12.73 9.14
C LYS A 39 10.69 -11.63 10.09
N TYR A 40 9.39 -11.30 10.11
CA TYR A 40 8.82 -10.28 11.00
C TYR A 40 8.75 -10.75 12.47
N GLN A 41 9.11 -12.01 12.78
CA GLN A 41 9.27 -12.44 14.17
C GLN A 41 10.31 -11.60 14.92
N GLU A 42 11.28 -11.03 14.21
CA GLU A 42 12.28 -10.12 14.81
C GLU A 42 11.68 -8.85 15.44
N CYS A 43 10.48 -8.45 15.04
CA CYS A 43 9.75 -7.32 15.63
C CYS A 43 9.17 -7.65 17.01
N PHE A 44 9.18 -8.93 17.43
CA PHE A 44 8.64 -9.45 18.68
C PHE A 44 9.64 -10.41 19.37
N PRO A 45 10.76 -9.89 19.86
CA PRO A 45 11.85 -10.71 20.39
C PRO A 45 11.46 -11.50 21.66
N GLU A 46 10.48 -11.03 22.40
CA GLU A 46 10.00 -11.68 23.65
C GLU A 46 9.11 -12.91 23.38
N GLY A 47 8.73 -13.14 22.11
CA GLY A 47 7.92 -14.31 21.73
C GLY A 47 6.43 -14.23 22.11
N ASP A 48 5.97 -13.06 22.55
CA ASP A 48 4.57 -12.82 22.94
C ASP A 48 3.60 -12.91 21.74
N ILE A 49 4.13 -12.75 20.54
CA ILE A 49 3.42 -12.91 19.27
C ILE A 49 4.14 -13.95 18.45
N GLN A 50 3.39 -14.95 17.96
CA GLN A 50 3.93 -15.94 17.04
C GLN A 50 3.69 -15.51 15.61
N VAL A 51 4.75 -15.20 14.86
CA VAL A 51 4.66 -14.93 13.42
C VAL A 51 4.96 -16.23 12.66
N ARG A 52 4.04 -16.60 11.76
CA ARG A 52 4.11 -17.82 10.95
C ARG A 52 4.13 -17.49 9.48
N ASP A 53 4.85 -18.29 8.71
CA ASP A 53 4.81 -18.21 7.25
C ASP A 53 3.50 -18.75 6.69
N TYR A 54 3.08 -18.16 5.59
CA TYR A 54 2.14 -18.83 4.69
C TYR A 54 2.79 -20.03 4.00
N PRO A 55 2.01 -20.99 3.50
CA PRO A 55 2.51 -22.03 2.61
C PRO A 55 3.32 -21.43 1.45
N THR A 56 4.37 -22.12 1.03
CA THR A 56 5.31 -21.65 0.00
C THR A 56 4.60 -21.20 -1.28
N ALA A 57 3.58 -21.94 -1.72
CA ALA A 57 2.81 -21.57 -2.92
C ALA A 57 2.11 -20.20 -2.81
N ILE A 58 1.65 -19.78 -1.61
CA ILE A 58 1.07 -18.45 -1.40
C ILE A 58 2.15 -17.38 -1.48
N ARG A 59 3.32 -17.62 -0.91
CA ARG A 59 4.44 -16.68 -0.99
C ARG A 59 4.94 -16.52 -2.43
N GLU A 60 5.01 -17.61 -3.18
CA GLU A 60 5.34 -17.60 -4.59
C GLU A 60 4.30 -16.84 -5.42
N TYR A 61 3.02 -17.07 -5.19
CA TYR A 61 1.93 -16.34 -5.84
C TYR A 61 2.06 -14.82 -5.60
N CYS A 62 2.23 -14.41 -4.36
CA CYS A 62 2.46 -13.00 -4.02
C CYS A 62 3.77 -12.45 -4.65
N GLY A 63 4.79 -13.28 -4.86
CA GLY A 63 6.07 -12.92 -5.48
C GLY A 63 6.04 -12.89 -7.01
N HIS A 64 5.20 -13.70 -7.66
CA HIS A 64 5.14 -13.82 -9.12
C HIS A 64 4.59 -12.57 -9.84
N MET A 65 3.81 -11.75 -9.16
CA MET A 65 3.34 -10.47 -9.69
C MET A 65 4.49 -9.53 -10.13
N ALA A 66 5.72 -9.82 -9.71
CA ALA A 66 6.89 -8.96 -9.93
C ALA A 66 7.90 -9.47 -10.98
N SER A 67 7.70 -10.63 -11.64
CA SER A 67 8.83 -11.33 -12.29
C SER A 67 8.79 -11.46 -13.81
N ALA A 68 7.81 -10.94 -14.53
CA ALA A 68 7.75 -11.03 -15.98
C ALA A 68 8.78 -10.08 -16.64
N GLN A 69 9.83 -10.63 -17.26
CA GLN A 69 10.76 -9.89 -18.10
C GLN A 69 10.04 -9.46 -19.39
N THR A 70 9.80 -8.17 -19.57
CA THR A 70 9.16 -7.61 -20.76
C THR A 70 9.93 -6.39 -21.25
N ASP A 71 9.88 -6.11 -22.56
CA ASP A 71 10.36 -4.83 -23.07
C ASP A 71 9.49 -3.67 -22.56
N ARG A 72 10.04 -2.42 -22.57
CA ARG A 72 9.38 -1.23 -22.05
C ARG A 72 7.96 -1.03 -22.61
N LYS A 73 7.78 -1.20 -23.94
CA LYS A 73 6.47 -0.99 -24.59
C LYS A 73 5.46 -2.07 -24.18
N ARG A 74 5.93 -3.30 -24.07
CA ARG A 74 5.10 -4.43 -23.62
C ARG A 74 4.79 -4.30 -22.14
N ALA A 75 5.75 -3.94 -21.30
CA ALA A 75 5.56 -3.69 -19.88
C ALA A 75 4.54 -2.57 -19.62
N ALA A 76 4.63 -1.45 -20.36
CA ALA A 76 3.65 -0.37 -20.28
C ALA A 76 2.25 -0.84 -20.67
N ARG A 77 2.13 -1.57 -21.77
CA ARG A 77 0.85 -2.10 -22.26
C ARG A 77 0.26 -3.13 -21.29
N GLU A 78 1.07 -4.02 -20.74
CA GLU A 78 0.64 -5.03 -19.77
C GLU A 78 0.22 -4.39 -18.43
N TYR A 79 0.95 -3.40 -17.94
CA TYR A 79 0.61 -2.70 -16.70
C TYR A 79 -0.75 -2.04 -16.74
N PHE A 80 -1.07 -1.36 -17.84
CA PHE A 80 -2.36 -0.70 -18.00
C PHE A 80 -3.47 -1.67 -18.42
N SER A 81 -3.16 -2.72 -19.18
CA SER A 81 -4.11 -3.78 -19.49
C SER A 81 -4.40 -4.68 -18.28
N TYR A 82 -3.47 -4.83 -17.33
CA TYR A 82 -3.70 -5.52 -16.07
C TYR A 82 -4.86 -4.90 -15.27
N MET A 83 -4.97 -3.58 -15.26
CA MET A 83 -6.09 -2.87 -14.65
C MET A 83 -7.36 -2.89 -15.51
N ALA A 84 -7.26 -3.14 -16.79
CA ALA A 84 -8.30 -2.94 -17.79
C ALA A 84 -8.63 -4.15 -18.67
N ASP A 85 -7.85 -5.25 -18.69
CA ASP A 85 -8.11 -6.42 -19.52
C ASP A 85 -8.99 -7.46 -18.80
N ALA A 86 -10.19 -7.72 -19.35
CA ALA A 86 -11.12 -8.71 -18.82
C ALA A 86 -10.53 -10.13 -18.74
N ARG A 87 -9.57 -10.48 -19.60
CA ARG A 87 -8.91 -11.79 -19.59
C ARG A 87 -7.95 -11.93 -18.42
N ILE A 88 -7.16 -10.91 -18.13
CA ILE A 88 -6.27 -10.88 -16.97
C ILE A 88 -7.10 -10.93 -15.69
N TYR A 89 -8.20 -10.16 -15.64
CA TYR A 89 -9.13 -10.20 -14.52
C TYR A 89 -9.76 -11.58 -14.31
N ALA A 90 -10.08 -12.29 -15.39
CA ALA A 90 -10.60 -13.66 -15.34
C ALA A 90 -9.54 -14.67 -14.85
N LEU A 91 -8.29 -14.51 -15.30
CA LEU A 91 -7.16 -15.34 -14.84
C LEU A 91 -6.91 -15.14 -13.35
N MET A 92 -6.86 -13.91 -12.87
CA MET A 92 -6.73 -13.60 -11.43
C MET A 92 -7.85 -14.27 -10.62
N GLN A 93 -9.09 -14.28 -11.11
CA GLN A 93 -10.18 -14.94 -10.42
C GLN A 93 -10.04 -16.47 -10.36
N ILE A 94 -9.43 -17.09 -11.38
CA ILE A 94 -9.13 -18.53 -11.37
C ILE A 94 -7.99 -18.80 -10.37
N GLU A 95 -6.97 -17.98 -10.38
CA GLU A 95 -5.85 -18.05 -9.42
C GLU A 95 -6.32 -17.84 -8.00
N ASP A 96 -7.16 -16.84 -7.72
CA ASP A 96 -7.78 -16.61 -6.41
C ASP A 96 -8.56 -17.84 -5.93
N LEU A 97 -9.31 -18.52 -6.81
CA LEU A 97 -10.04 -19.74 -6.43
C LEU A 97 -9.09 -20.90 -6.10
N THR A 98 -8.01 -21.03 -6.86
CA THR A 98 -6.98 -22.05 -6.63
C THR A 98 -6.29 -21.79 -5.30
N MET A 99 -5.86 -20.55 -5.05
CA MET A 99 -5.24 -20.14 -3.80
C MET A 99 -6.15 -20.36 -2.60
N ASN A 100 -7.43 -20.02 -2.70
CA ASN A 100 -8.40 -20.26 -1.63
C ASN A 100 -8.50 -21.74 -1.25
N ARG A 101 -8.53 -22.66 -2.22
CA ARG A 101 -8.52 -24.10 -1.93
C ARG A 101 -7.24 -24.54 -1.26
N MET A 102 -6.10 -24.12 -1.78
CA MET A 102 -4.80 -24.42 -1.19
C MET A 102 -4.68 -23.92 0.25
N MET A 103 -5.24 -22.75 0.55
CA MET A 103 -5.28 -22.22 1.92
C MET A 103 -6.10 -23.07 2.86
N VAL A 104 -7.28 -23.53 2.42
CA VAL A 104 -8.12 -24.43 3.20
C VAL A 104 -7.42 -25.77 3.42
N GLU A 105 -6.83 -26.36 2.38
CA GLU A 105 -6.13 -27.63 2.46
C GLU A 105 -4.89 -27.56 3.36
N ALA A 106 -4.13 -26.45 3.29
CA ALA A 106 -2.88 -26.31 4.03
C ALA A 106 -3.06 -25.86 5.48
N LEU A 107 -4.01 -24.97 5.75
CA LEU A 107 -4.14 -24.31 7.06
C LEU A 107 -5.49 -24.58 7.76
N GLY A 108 -6.48 -25.16 7.09
CA GLY A 108 -7.82 -25.34 7.67
C GLY A 108 -7.83 -26.10 8.99
N ALA A 109 -7.09 -27.22 9.07
CA ALA A 109 -6.96 -28.00 10.31
C ALA A 109 -6.21 -27.23 11.42
N GLU A 110 -5.11 -26.56 11.06
CA GLU A 110 -4.32 -25.78 12.02
C GLU A 110 -5.12 -24.60 12.59
N VAL A 111 -5.87 -23.89 11.74
CA VAL A 111 -6.74 -22.78 12.16
C VAL A 111 -7.90 -23.27 13.03
N ALA A 112 -8.48 -24.44 12.71
CA ALA A 112 -9.51 -25.06 13.54
C ALA A 112 -8.97 -25.45 14.93
N ASP A 113 -7.75 -25.99 15.00
CA ASP A 113 -7.10 -26.37 16.27
C ASP A 113 -6.72 -25.13 17.11
N LEU A 114 -6.35 -24.02 16.47
CA LEU A 114 -6.13 -22.75 17.16
C LEU A 114 -7.39 -22.25 17.84
N ASN A 115 -8.56 -22.51 17.25
CA ASN A 115 -9.86 -22.09 17.75
C ASN A 115 -9.85 -20.64 18.24
N PRO A 116 -9.66 -19.65 17.34
CA PRO A 116 -9.52 -18.26 17.72
C PRO A 116 -10.84 -17.68 18.25
N ASP A 117 -10.76 -16.81 19.24
CA ASP A 117 -11.90 -16.03 19.73
C ASP A 117 -12.21 -14.84 18.81
N VAL A 118 -11.21 -14.35 18.07
CA VAL A 118 -11.33 -13.24 17.11
C VAL A 118 -10.37 -13.48 15.93
N PHE A 119 -10.86 -13.22 14.74
CA PHE A 119 -10.08 -13.32 13.50
C PHE A 119 -9.95 -11.97 12.81
N PHE A 120 -8.72 -11.60 12.51
CA PHE A 120 -8.40 -10.46 11.65
C PHE A 120 -7.83 -10.94 10.33
N CYS A 121 -8.31 -10.40 9.22
CA CYS A 121 -7.73 -10.62 7.90
C CYS A 121 -7.35 -9.29 7.24
N ASP A 122 -6.34 -9.34 6.41
CA ASP A 122 -6.00 -8.23 5.53
C ASP A 122 -7.09 -8.07 4.45
N ALA A 123 -7.56 -6.86 4.25
CA ALA A 123 -8.61 -6.54 3.27
C ALA A 123 -8.23 -6.90 1.82
N GLN A 124 -6.94 -7.02 1.52
CA GLN A 124 -6.42 -7.40 0.20
C GLN A 124 -6.15 -8.91 0.06
N ALA A 125 -6.24 -9.68 1.14
CA ALA A 125 -5.97 -11.12 1.12
C ALA A 125 -7.18 -11.93 0.62
N SER A 126 -7.54 -11.78 -0.66
CA SER A 126 -8.66 -12.45 -1.32
C SER A 126 -8.56 -13.99 -1.29
N PHE A 127 -7.35 -14.52 -1.16
CA PHE A 127 -7.07 -15.95 -1.02
C PHE A 127 -7.52 -16.55 0.33
N LEU A 128 -8.00 -15.75 1.26
CA LEU A 128 -8.52 -16.19 2.56
C LEU A 128 -10.04 -16.41 2.56
N ALA A 129 -10.76 -16.07 1.51
CA ALA A 129 -12.23 -16.04 1.52
C ALA A 129 -12.87 -17.38 1.92
N GLN A 130 -12.38 -18.52 1.39
CA GLN A 130 -12.90 -19.85 1.76
C GLN A 130 -12.47 -20.32 3.16
N LEU A 131 -11.27 -19.95 3.60
CA LEU A 131 -10.81 -20.25 4.95
C LEU A 131 -11.64 -19.49 5.99
N ARG A 132 -11.97 -18.24 5.70
CA ARG A 132 -12.85 -17.40 6.53
C ARG A 132 -14.22 -18.03 6.76
N GLU A 133 -14.77 -18.73 5.77
CA GLU A 133 -16.06 -19.43 5.90
C GLU A 133 -16.04 -20.57 6.96
N GLN A 134 -14.84 -21.09 7.26
CA GLN A 134 -14.65 -22.19 8.23
C GLN A 134 -14.37 -21.71 9.65
N ILE A 135 -14.14 -20.40 9.85
CA ILE A 135 -13.81 -19.82 11.14
C ILE A 135 -15.10 -19.31 11.80
N ASP A 136 -15.48 -19.93 12.91
CA ASP A 136 -16.72 -19.58 13.63
C ASP A 136 -16.44 -18.64 14.81
N CYS A 137 -15.95 -17.43 14.51
CA CYS A 137 -15.79 -16.35 15.48
C CYS A 137 -16.01 -15.01 14.78
N PRO A 138 -16.09 -13.89 15.52
CA PRO A 138 -16.12 -12.55 14.95
C PRO A 138 -14.92 -12.27 14.05
N GLN A 139 -15.19 -11.63 12.89
CA GLN A 139 -14.20 -11.41 11.85
C GLN A 139 -14.09 -9.94 11.50
N PHE A 140 -12.87 -9.43 11.57
CA PHE A 140 -12.55 -8.04 11.24
C PHE A 140 -11.55 -7.96 10.09
N GLU A 141 -11.66 -6.92 9.27
CA GLU A 141 -10.66 -6.60 8.28
C GLU A 141 -9.73 -5.50 8.77
N LEU A 142 -8.43 -5.67 8.48
CA LEU A 142 -7.41 -4.64 8.63
C LEU A 142 -7.02 -4.15 7.24
N ASN A 143 -7.25 -2.88 7.00
CA ASN A 143 -6.97 -2.26 5.71
C ASN A 143 -5.73 -1.36 5.82
N ALA A 144 -4.60 -1.86 5.36
CA ALA A 144 -3.35 -1.11 5.29
C ALA A 144 -3.33 -0.07 4.15
N SER A 145 -4.32 -0.17 3.22
CA SER A 145 -4.48 0.69 2.06
C SER A 145 -5.71 1.61 2.20
N THR A 146 -6.24 2.12 1.09
CA THR A 146 -7.51 2.84 1.03
C THR A 146 -8.69 1.87 1.00
N PHE A 147 -9.89 2.32 1.38
CA PHE A 147 -11.12 1.52 1.30
C PHE A 147 -11.56 1.35 -0.16
N VAL A 148 -10.96 0.42 -0.85
CA VAL A 148 -11.12 0.18 -2.30
C VAL A 148 -12.58 0.01 -2.75
N PRO A 149 -13.49 -0.71 -2.04
CA PRO A 149 -14.87 -0.85 -2.48
C PRO A 149 -15.65 0.47 -2.60
N ALA A 150 -15.34 1.46 -1.75
CA ALA A 150 -15.92 2.80 -1.84
C ALA A 150 -15.37 3.56 -3.06
N LEU A 151 -14.07 3.47 -3.31
CA LEU A 151 -13.39 4.14 -4.42
C LEU A 151 -13.96 3.76 -5.78
N TRP A 152 -14.20 2.46 -6.03
CA TRP A 152 -14.70 1.97 -7.32
C TRP A 152 -16.09 2.50 -7.69
N ARG A 153 -16.83 3.04 -6.73
CA ARG A 153 -18.16 3.64 -6.94
C ARG A 153 -18.11 5.15 -7.09
N SER A 154 -16.94 5.75 -6.92
CA SER A 154 -16.80 7.19 -6.94
C SER A 154 -16.90 7.78 -8.34
N GLN A 155 -17.45 9.01 -8.43
CA GLN A 155 -17.39 9.79 -9.66
C GLN A 155 -15.93 10.12 -10.04
N ARG A 156 -15.05 10.32 -9.05
CA ARG A 156 -13.63 10.59 -9.27
C ARG A 156 -12.91 9.41 -9.93
N PHE A 157 -13.23 8.17 -9.54
CA PHE A 157 -12.68 7.00 -10.22
C PHE A 157 -13.16 6.94 -11.67
N GLN A 158 -14.44 7.21 -11.91
CA GLN A 158 -14.99 7.25 -13.26
C GLN A 158 -14.30 8.30 -14.12
N GLN A 159 -14.06 9.51 -13.59
CA GLN A 159 -13.33 10.57 -14.26
C GLN A 159 -11.87 10.15 -14.55
N TYR A 160 -11.17 9.64 -13.55
CA TYR A 160 -9.81 9.13 -13.71
C TYR A 160 -9.72 8.07 -14.80
N TYR A 161 -10.68 7.12 -14.79
CA TYR A 161 -10.73 6.07 -15.79
C TYR A 161 -10.95 6.62 -17.19
N GLN A 162 -11.86 7.58 -17.35
CA GLN A 162 -12.16 8.19 -18.63
C GLN A 162 -11.05 9.11 -19.13
N GLU A 163 -10.49 9.93 -18.28
CA GLU A 163 -9.54 10.98 -18.66
C GLU A 163 -8.11 10.45 -18.80
N ILE A 164 -7.71 9.51 -17.99
CA ILE A 164 -6.32 9.03 -17.93
C ILE A 164 -6.17 7.64 -18.56
N LEU A 165 -6.97 6.67 -18.14
CA LEU A 165 -6.82 5.29 -18.64
C LEU A 165 -7.40 5.12 -20.03
N TRP A 166 -8.63 5.58 -20.27
CA TRP A 166 -9.29 5.39 -21.57
C TRP A 166 -8.61 6.16 -22.71
N THR A 167 -8.19 7.39 -22.45
CA THR A 167 -7.49 8.21 -23.43
C THR A 167 -6.14 7.65 -23.82
N SER A 168 -5.43 7.07 -22.85
CA SER A 168 -4.11 6.47 -23.06
C SER A 168 -4.17 5.04 -23.62
N TYR A 169 -5.28 4.32 -23.39
CA TYR A 169 -5.44 2.90 -23.72
C TYR A 169 -6.86 2.58 -24.22
N PRO A 170 -7.18 2.94 -25.48
CA PRO A 170 -8.54 2.81 -26.04
C PRO A 170 -9.05 1.37 -26.15
N ASP A 171 -8.15 0.37 -26.11
CA ASP A 171 -8.50 -1.07 -26.15
C ASP A 171 -8.86 -1.66 -24.76
N SER A 172 -8.92 -0.80 -23.72
CA SER A 172 -9.26 -1.25 -22.37
C SER A 172 -10.73 -1.66 -22.27
N ILE A 173 -11.05 -2.51 -21.27
CA ILE A 173 -12.45 -2.82 -20.96
C ILE A 173 -13.19 -1.58 -20.47
N SER A 174 -14.49 -1.50 -20.76
CA SER A 174 -15.30 -0.36 -20.31
C SER A 174 -15.44 -0.31 -18.79
N PHE A 175 -15.68 0.89 -18.27
CA PHE A 175 -15.93 1.10 -16.83
C PHE A 175 -17.07 0.21 -16.30
N ASP A 176 -18.15 0.04 -17.05
CA ASP A 176 -19.27 -0.84 -16.68
C ASP A 176 -18.87 -2.31 -16.59
N GLN A 177 -17.96 -2.77 -17.46
CA GLN A 177 -17.39 -4.10 -17.38
C GLN A 177 -16.57 -4.28 -16.11
N ILE A 178 -15.73 -3.30 -15.73
CA ILE A 178 -14.98 -3.31 -14.47
C ILE A 178 -15.94 -3.40 -13.28
N LEU A 179 -16.96 -2.53 -13.23
CA LEU A 179 -17.95 -2.56 -12.14
C LEU A 179 -18.70 -3.90 -12.09
N SER A 180 -19.01 -4.48 -13.23
CA SER A 180 -19.68 -5.80 -13.31
C SER A 180 -18.79 -6.91 -12.72
N LEU A 181 -17.50 -6.90 -13.03
CA LEU A 181 -16.53 -7.86 -12.51
C LEU A 181 -16.34 -7.70 -10.99
N GLN A 182 -16.24 -6.47 -10.50
CA GLN A 182 -16.15 -6.17 -9.07
C GLN A 182 -17.41 -6.65 -8.30
N ARG A 183 -18.59 -6.43 -8.85
CA ARG A 183 -19.85 -6.94 -8.26
C ARG A 183 -19.90 -8.47 -8.21
N LYS A 184 -19.36 -9.16 -9.22
CA LYS A 184 -19.25 -10.61 -9.22
C LYS A 184 -18.27 -11.11 -8.16
N ARG A 185 -17.15 -10.41 -7.95
CA ARG A 185 -16.17 -10.73 -6.89
C ARG A 185 -16.80 -10.57 -5.51
N ALA A 186 -17.44 -9.43 -5.23
CA ALA A 186 -18.08 -9.15 -3.95
C ALA A 186 -19.20 -10.16 -3.60
N ARG A 187 -19.89 -10.75 -4.60
CA ARG A 187 -20.91 -11.78 -4.38
C ARG A 187 -20.34 -13.16 -4.05
N ARG A 188 -19.05 -13.39 -4.25
CA ARG A 188 -18.39 -14.67 -3.96
C ARG A 188 -17.94 -14.74 -2.49
N ASP A 189 -17.74 -13.61 -1.86
CA ASP A 189 -17.43 -13.53 -0.45
C ASP A 189 -18.74 -13.74 0.34
N LYS A 190 -18.97 -14.98 0.77
CA LYS A 190 -20.22 -15.36 1.45
C LYS A 190 -20.29 -14.89 2.90
N ARG A 191 -19.13 -14.58 3.48
CA ARG A 191 -19.02 -14.08 4.86
C ARG A 191 -18.28 -12.74 4.86
N PRO A 192 -19.01 -11.61 4.72
CA PRO A 192 -18.38 -10.30 4.86
C PRO A 192 -17.83 -10.12 6.29
N PRO A 193 -16.82 -9.27 6.49
CA PRO A 193 -16.33 -8.94 7.82
C PRO A 193 -17.41 -8.23 8.64
N ASP A 194 -17.38 -8.41 9.95
CA ASP A 194 -18.27 -7.69 10.88
C ASP A 194 -17.95 -6.18 10.88
N ARG A 195 -16.66 -5.85 10.76
CA ARG A 195 -16.14 -4.49 10.57
C ARG A 195 -14.83 -4.49 9.78
N SER A 196 -14.55 -3.35 9.12
CA SER A 196 -13.27 -3.05 8.48
C SER A 196 -12.62 -1.83 9.13
N PHE A 197 -11.34 -1.93 9.45
CA PHE A 197 -10.55 -0.87 10.07
C PHE A 197 -9.42 -0.44 9.14
N GLY A 198 -9.35 0.86 8.83
CA GLY A 198 -8.32 1.42 7.95
C GLY A 198 -7.46 2.46 8.65
N TYR A 199 -6.15 2.40 8.44
CA TYR A 199 -5.18 3.35 8.98
C TYR A 199 -5.16 4.67 8.18
N LEU A 200 -6.30 5.33 8.14
CA LEU A 200 -6.58 6.52 7.33
C LEU A 200 -7.29 7.59 8.16
N SER A 201 -7.34 8.79 7.63
CA SER A 201 -8.26 9.87 8.00
C SER A 201 -9.01 10.38 6.76
N PRO A 202 -10.08 11.14 6.92
CA PRO A 202 -10.79 11.78 5.80
C PRO A 202 -9.92 12.65 4.91
N LEU A 203 -8.77 13.14 5.37
CA LEU A 203 -7.82 13.88 4.55
C LEU A 203 -7.24 13.05 3.40
N LEU A 204 -6.95 11.77 3.66
CA LEU A 204 -6.34 10.88 2.67
C LEU A 204 -7.37 10.15 1.81
N GLN A 205 -8.59 10.04 2.29
CA GLN A 205 -9.73 9.49 1.54
C GLN A 205 -10.99 10.28 1.89
N ASP A 206 -11.52 11.01 0.94
CA ASP A 206 -12.64 11.94 1.10
C ASP A 206 -13.92 11.24 1.63
N GLU A 207 -14.55 11.85 2.65
CA GLU A 207 -15.82 11.40 3.22
C GLU A 207 -17.01 11.44 2.26
N ALA A 208 -16.92 12.22 1.17
CA ALA A 208 -17.97 12.25 0.15
C ALA A 208 -18.28 10.87 -0.44
N GLU A 209 -17.33 9.95 -0.36
CA GLU A 209 -17.49 8.55 -0.67
C GLU A 209 -17.94 7.79 0.58
N ARG A 210 -19.19 7.97 0.99
CA ARG A 210 -19.76 7.37 2.20
C ARG A 210 -19.27 5.94 2.40
N LEU A 211 -18.34 5.79 3.35
CA LEU A 211 -17.94 4.48 3.81
C LEU A 211 -19.17 3.72 4.32
N PRO A 212 -19.27 2.42 4.09
CA PRO A 212 -20.24 1.59 4.79
C PRO A 212 -20.15 1.82 6.30
N ALA A 213 -21.26 1.70 7.01
CA ALA A 213 -21.28 1.88 8.47
C ALA A 213 -20.37 0.88 9.22
N THR A 214 -19.95 -0.19 8.54
CA THR A 214 -19.01 -1.20 9.03
C THR A 214 -17.55 -0.77 8.90
N ASP A 215 -17.25 0.23 8.07
CA ASP A 215 -15.89 0.65 7.77
C ASP A 215 -15.51 1.85 8.63
N GLN A 216 -14.36 1.80 9.25
CA GLN A 216 -13.90 2.81 10.19
C GLN A 216 -12.47 3.23 9.96
N MET A 217 -12.25 4.54 9.87
CA MET A 217 -10.92 5.14 9.84
C MET A 217 -10.37 5.23 11.27
N LEU A 218 -9.13 4.82 11.44
CA LEU A 218 -8.43 4.80 12.73
C LEU A 218 -7.45 5.96 12.89
N GLY A 219 -7.06 6.61 11.80
CA GLY A 219 -5.88 7.45 11.77
C GLY A 219 -4.59 6.62 11.71
N PHE A 220 -3.48 7.24 12.06
CA PHE A 220 -2.17 6.60 12.12
C PHE A 220 -1.27 7.33 13.09
N HIS A 221 -0.38 6.61 13.76
CA HIS A 221 0.66 7.18 14.61
C HIS A 221 2.00 6.54 14.29
N LEU A 222 3.04 7.35 14.27
CA LEU A 222 4.41 6.91 14.12
C LEU A 222 5.33 7.92 14.83
N GLU A 223 6.10 7.43 15.78
CA GLU A 223 7.09 8.28 16.46
C GLU A 223 8.34 8.42 15.60
N LEU A 224 8.58 9.63 15.08
CA LEU A 224 9.74 9.97 14.27
C LEU A 224 10.43 11.22 14.81
N HIS A 225 11.71 11.34 14.48
CA HIS A 225 12.57 12.47 14.89
C HIS A 225 13.16 13.17 13.65
N PRO A 226 12.33 13.96 12.94
CA PRO A 226 12.77 14.67 11.74
C PRO A 226 14.03 15.49 11.98
N GLN A 227 15.02 15.36 11.10
CA GLN A 227 16.27 16.12 11.22
C GLN A 227 16.08 17.57 10.82
N ALA A 228 16.75 18.50 11.53
CA ALA A 228 16.69 19.92 11.22
C ALA A 228 17.39 20.27 9.89
N GLN A 229 18.45 19.53 9.54
CA GLN A 229 19.16 19.69 8.28
C GLN A 229 18.92 18.45 7.42
N ARG A 230 18.32 18.65 6.27
CA ARG A 230 17.98 17.60 5.31
C ARG A 230 18.58 17.90 3.96
N ALA A 231 18.96 16.87 3.23
CA ALA A 231 19.55 17.02 1.93
C ALA A 231 19.15 15.88 0.98
N GLY A 232 19.17 16.17 -0.31
CA GLY A 232 18.96 15.18 -1.35
C GLY A 232 17.53 14.71 -1.51
N VAL A 233 17.38 13.79 -2.43
CA VAL A 233 16.10 13.22 -2.85
C VAL A 233 16.09 11.72 -2.59
N TYR A 234 15.06 11.23 -1.92
CA TYR A 234 14.79 9.79 -1.82
C TYR A 234 13.74 9.38 -2.85
N VAL A 235 14.03 8.34 -3.62
CA VAL A 235 13.13 7.82 -4.67
C VAL A 235 12.81 6.37 -4.37
N SER A 236 11.52 6.04 -4.24
CA SER A 236 11.07 4.66 -4.06
C SER A 236 9.65 4.45 -4.58
N ARG A 237 9.44 3.30 -5.21
CA ARG A 237 8.12 2.83 -5.62
C ARG A 237 7.60 1.66 -4.76
N GLY A 238 8.13 1.52 -3.54
CA GLY A 238 7.77 0.45 -2.64
C GLY A 238 8.40 -0.91 -3.01
N THR A 239 7.90 -1.97 -2.36
CA THR A 239 8.42 -3.35 -2.52
C THR A 239 7.67 -4.14 -3.59
N VAL A 240 6.43 -3.77 -3.91
CA VAL A 240 5.64 -4.37 -4.98
C VAL A 240 5.82 -3.51 -6.23
N CYS A 241 6.88 -3.79 -6.98
CA CYS A 241 7.20 -3.09 -8.21
C CYS A 241 6.94 -4.02 -9.39
N GLU A 242 5.89 -3.74 -10.14
CA GLU A 242 5.62 -4.41 -11.41
C GLU A 242 6.65 -4.02 -12.48
N SER A 243 6.73 -4.80 -13.58
CA SER A 243 7.73 -4.59 -14.64
C SER A 243 7.75 -3.15 -15.16
N TYR A 244 6.60 -2.51 -15.33
CA TYR A 244 6.52 -1.13 -15.77
C TYR A 244 6.99 -0.14 -14.70
N GLY A 245 6.77 -0.45 -13.44
CA GLY A 245 7.26 0.35 -12.32
C GLY A 245 8.78 0.51 -12.30
N ALA A 246 9.52 -0.48 -12.80
CA ALA A 246 10.98 -0.39 -12.94
C ALA A 246 11.40 0.68 -13.96
N PHE A 247 10.70 0.78 -15.10
CA PHE A 247 10.93 1.81 -16.09
C PHE A 247 10.51 3.20 -15.60
N LEU A 248 9.38 3.30 -14.91
CA LEU A 248 8.97 4.55 -14.28
C LEU A 248 10.00 5.04 -13.25
N LEU A 249 10.61 4.11 -12.52
CA LEU A 249 11.66 4.43 -11.56
C LEU A 249 12.92 4.98 -12.29
N GLU A 250 13.33 4.31 -13.37
CA GLU A 250 14.44 4.77 -14.22
C GLU A 250 14.17 6.16 -14.80
N GLU A 251 13.00 6.38 -15.44
CA GLU A 251 12.60 7.66 -16.01
C GLU A 251 12.57 8.78 -14.98
N THR A 252 12.05 8.50 -13.79
CA THR A 252 12.03 9.45 -12.67
C THR A 252 13.44 9.86 -12.28
N VAL A 253 14.35 8.90 -12.14
CA VAL A 253 15.74 9.18 -11.75
C VAL A 253 16.47 9.96 -12.85
N GLN A 254 16.26 9.61 -14.12
CA GLN A 254 16.83 10.34 -15.25
C GLN A 254 16.34 11.80 -15.31
N ALA A 255 15.05 12.03 -14.99
CA ALA A 255 14.48 13.38 -14.94
C ALA A 255 15.10 14.24 -13.83
N LEU A 256 15.39 13.65 -12.67
CA LEU A 256 15.90 14.37 -11.50
C LEU A 256 17.43 14.50 -11.45
N ALA A 257 18.16 13.57 -12.06
CA ALA A 257 19.63 13.54 -12.00
C ALA A 257 20.29 14.88 -12.38
N PRO A 258 19.81 15.63 -13.42
CA PRO A 258 20.37 16.94 -13.77
C PRO A 258 20.16 18.03 -12.71
N CYS A 259 19.31 17.84 -11.72
CA CYS A 259 19.09 18.84 -10.67
C CYS A 259 20.28 18.99 -9.69
N GLY A 260 21.28 18.09 -9.77
CA GLY A 260 22.54 18.21 -9.04
C GLY A 260 22.49 17.81 -7.55
N GLU A 261 21.32 17.43 -7.06
CA GLU A 261 21.14 16.91 -5.69
C GLU A 261 21.57 15.44 -5.60
N SER A 262 21.94 14.99 -4.39
CA SER A 262 22.15 13.56 -4.13
C SER A 262 20.82 12.82 -4.21
N ILE A 263 20.74 11.77 -5.02
CA ILE A 263 19.53 10.98 -5.25
C ILE A 263 19.74 9.56 -4.74
N HIS A 264 19.02 9.18 -3.72
CA HIS A 264 19.03 7.82 -3.18
C HIS A 264 17.82 7.04 -3.69
N VAL A 265 18.07 5.96 -4.44
CA VAL A 265 17.05 5.16 -5.09
C VAL A 265 16.94 3.79 -4.43
N SER A 266 15.78 3.42 -3.92
CA SER A 266 15.51 2.06 -3.44
C SER A 266 14.61 1.30 -4.42
N TRP A 267 15.09 0.13 -4.91
CA TRP A 267 14.32 -0.72 -5.81
C TRP A 267 13.57 -1.86 -5.13
N GLY A 268 13.54 -1.90 -3.78
CA GLY A 268 12.73 -2.85 -3.01
C GLY A 268 13.14 -4.32 -3.17
N GLY A 269 14.40 -4.59 -3.55
CA GLY A 269 14.92 -5.95 -3.75
C GLY A 269 14.42 -6.65 -5.02
N ASN A 270 13.60 -6.01 -5.85
CA ASN A 270 13.08 -6.59 -7.09
C ASN A 270 14.21 -6.81 -8.12
N PRO A 271 14.46 -8.04 -8.59
CA PRO A 271 15.56 -8.34 -9.51
C PRO A 271 15.44 -7.63 -10.86
N TYR A 272 14.21 -7.42 -11.34
CA TYR A 272 13.95 -6.74 -12.61
C TYR A 272 14.23 -5.25 -12.50
N SER A 273 13.79 -4.58 -11.43
CA SER A 273 14.13 -3.19 -11.17
C SER A 273 15.63 -3.00 -11.02
N LYS A 274 16.33 -3.95 -10.35
CA LYS A 274 17.80 -3.97 -10.31
C LYS A 274 18.40 -3.98 -11.71
N GLN A 275 17.93 -4.89 -12.58
CA GLN A 275 18.43 -5.01 -13.94
C GLN A 275 18.25 -3.72 -14.73
N VAL A 276 17.05 -3.12 -14.72
CA VAL A 276 16.75 -1.87 -15.42
C VAL A 276 17.66 -0.73 -14.93
N LEU A 277 17.74 -0.53 -13.63
CA LEU A 277 18.50 0.57 -13.03
C LEU A 277 20.01 0.42 -13.21
N THR A 278 20.55 -0.81 -13.14
CA THR A 278 21.99 -1.03 -13.31
C THR A 278 22.45 -0.99 -14.77
N GLN A 279 21.53 -1.08 -15.73
CA GLN A 279 21.81 -0.89 -17.16
C GLN A 279 21.71 0.58 -17.59
N ALA A 280 21.08 1.43 -16.78
CA ALA A 280 21.00 2.86 -17.03
C ALA A 280 22.33 3.54 -16.69
N ASP A 281 22.70 4.54 -17.51
CA ASP A 281 23.89 5.38 -17.30
C ASP A 281 23.51 6.58 -16.43
N PHE A 282 23.64 6.44 -15.13
CA PHE A 282 23.34 7.50 -14.15
C PHE A 282 24.63 8.26 -13.75
N PRO A 283 24.55 9.57 -13.51
CA PRO A 283 25.67 10.35 -12.99
C PRO A 283 26.00 9.99 -11.53
N GLU A 284 27.16 10.44 -11.04
CA GLU A 284 27.72 10.09 -9.72
C GLU A 284 26.82 10.50 -8.52
N ASN A 285 25.92 11.47 -8.69
CA ASN A 285 24.98 11.88 -7.65
C ASN A 285 23.82 10.91 -7.44
N VAL A 286 23.71 9.81 -8.20
CA VAL A 286 22.67 8.78 -8.08
C VAL A 286 23.22 7.57 -7.34
N HIS A 287 22.60 7.24 -6.20
CA HIS A 287 22.99 6.13 -5.34
C HIS A 287 21.91 5.05 -5.31
N LEU A 288 22.23 3.87 -5.82
CA LEU A 288 21.29 2.75 -5.94
C LEU A 288 21.36 1.83 -4.74
N HIS A 289 20.21 1.50 -4.16
CA HIS A 289 20.07 0.62 -2.98
C HIS A 289 19.05 -0.48 -3.22
N ALA A 290 19.35 -1.72 -2.81
CA ALA A 290 18.37 -2.81 -2.82
C ALA A 290 17.26 -2.54 -1.78
N TYR A 291 17.68 -2.22 -0.57
CA TYR A 291 16.83 -1.83 0.54
C TYR A 291 17.52 -0.72 1.33
N VAL A 292 16.69 0.11 1.94
CA VAL A 292 17.13 1.14 2.90
C VAL A 292 16.23 1.07 4.13
N ASN A 293 16.69 1.59 5.26
CA ASN A 293 15.77 1.96 6.32
C ASN A 293 14.99 3.20 5.86
N GLN A 294 13.76 2.98 5.36
CA GLN A 294 12.94 4.03 4.74
C GLN A 294 12.67 5.18 5.70
N ILE A 295 12.39 4.89 6.96
CA ILE A 295 12.16 5.91 7.98
C ILE A 295 13.38 6.82 8.12
N LYS A 296 14.57 6.23 8.29
CA LYS A 296 15.82 7.02 8.37
C LYS A 296 16.11 7.82 7.11
N MET A 297 15.78 7.24 5.93
CA MET A 297 15.93 7.98 4.67
C MET A 297 14.99 9.18 4.64
N LEU A 298 13.71 9.01 5.02
CA LEU A 298 12.72 10.09 5.05
C LEU A 298 13.10 11.18 6.06
N GLU A 299 13.56 10.82 7.27
CA GLU A 299 14.02 11.78 8.28
C GLU A 299 15.16 12.68 7.78
N ASN A 300 16.00 12.19 6.87
CA ASN A 300 17.18 12.89 6.37
C ASN A 300 17.01 13.49 4.97
N SER A 301 16.04 13.03 4.18
CA SER A 301 15.82 13.52 2.82
C SER A 301 15.00 14.80 2.81
N LYS A 302 15.32 15.68 1.86
CA LYS A 302 14.58 16.91 1.63
C LYS A 302 13.27 16.65 0.90
N VAL A 303 13.28 15.73 -0.06
CA VAL A 303 12.11 15.38 -0.88
C VAL A 303 12.00 13.87 -1.02
N PHE A 304 10.78 13.36 -0.96
CA PHE A 304 10.46 11.97 -1.28
C PHE A 304 9.70 11.87 -2.60
N VAL A 305 10.23 11.13 -3.56
CA VAL A 305 9.55 10.83 -4.82
C VAL A 305 8.99 9.42 -4.74
N THR A 306 7.67 9.32 -4.84
CA THR A 306 6.92 8.09 -4.56
C THR A 306 5.80 7.86 -5.56
N HIS A 307 5.33 6.61 -5.65
CA HIS A 307 4.10 6.30 -6.39
C HIS A 307 2.81 6.71 -5.63
N GLY A 308 2.91 7.12 -4.35
CA GLY A 308 1.75 7.47 -3.55
C GLY A 308 1.17 6.32 -2.74
N GLY A 309 1.88 5.20 -2.62
CA GLY A 309 1.47 4.09 -1.76
C GLY A 309 1.31 4.55 -0.31
N ILE A 310 0.14 4.29 0.27
CA ILE A 310 -0.31 4.91 1.53
C ILE A 310 0.66 4.71 2.70
N THR A 311 1.36 3.59 2.79
CA THR A 311 2.34 3.35 3.86
C THR A 311 3.51 4.31 3.76
N GLY A 312 4.14 4.43 2.59
CA GLY A 312 5.25 5.38 2.38
C GLY A 312 4.81 6.83 2.53
N VAL A 313 3.58 7.15 2.12
CA VAL A 313 2.99 8.49 2.30
C VAL A 313 2.84 8.82 3.78
N ARG A 314 2.27 7.94 4.59
CA ARG A 314 2.15 8.15 6.04
C ARG A 314 3.51 8.35 6.70
N GLU A 315 4.48 7.49 6.36
CA GLU A 315 5.86 7.62 6.88
C GLU A 315 6.49 8.96 6.50
N ALA A 316 6.29 9.42 5.26
CA ALA A 316 6.78 10.72 4.80
C ALA A 316 6.09 11.89 5.51
N LEU A 317 4.77 11.81 5.74
CA LEU A 317 4.03 12.82 6.49
C LEU A 317 4.58 12.97 7.92
N PHE A 318 4.75 11.83 8.64
CA PHE A 318 5.29 11.84 10.00
C PHE A 318 6.78 12.25 10.04
N ALA A 319 7.53 11.99 8.98
CA ALA A 319 8.87 12.55 8.81
C ALA A 319 8.85 14.02 8.40
N HIS A 320 7.71 14.63 8.16
CA HIS A 320 7.55 15.99 7.61
C HIS A 320 8.33 16.16 6.30
N THR A 321 8.33 15.15 5.45
CA THR A 321 9.08 15.14 4.17
C THR A 321 8.11 15.37 3.03
N PRO A 322 8.19 16.51 2.33
CA PRO A 322 7.34 16.79 1.18
C PRO A 322 7.55 15.78 0.05
N MET A 323 6.50 15.58 -0.75
CA MET A 323 6.47 14.52 -1.74
C MET A 323 6.26 15.01 -3.17
N VAL A 324 6.93 14.36 -4.13
CA VAL A 324 6.51 14.34 -5.52
C VAL A 324 5.85 12.99 -5.78
N VAL A 325 4.54 13.00 -6.04
CA VAL A 325 3.74 11.78 -6.21
C VAL A 325 3.55 11.48 -7.70
N ILE A 326 4.03 10.29 -8.12
CA ILE A 326 3.91 9.77 -9.48
C ILE A 326 3.03 8.52 -9.41
N PRO A 327 1.70 8.65 -9.43
CA PRO A 327 0.79 7.55 -9.09
C PRO A 327 0.86 6.40 -10.09
N ALA A 328 0.75 5.17 -9.56
CA ALA A 328 0.72 3.95 -10.35
C ALA A 328 -0.70 3.50 -10.70
N ASN A 329 -1.68 3.84 -9.86
CA ASN A 329 -3.07 3.41 -9.96
C ASN A 329 -4.00 4.49 -9.39
N PHE A 330 -5.31 4.25 -9.40
CA PHE A 330 -6.28 5.22 -8.91
C PHE A 330 -6.19 5.49 -7.40
N PRO A 331 -6.05 4.51 -6.50
CA PRO A 331 -5.81 4.76 -5.09
C PRO A 331 -4.61 5.68 -4.83
N ASP A 332 -3.50 5.44 -5.51
CA ASP A 332 -2.30 6.29 -5.41
C ASP A 332 -2.56 7.71 -5.92
N TYR A 333 -3.33 7.83 -7.02
CA TYR A 333 -3.73 9.12 -7.59
C TYR A 333 -4.60 9.92 -6.60
N GLN A 334 -5.57 9.28 -5.96
CA GLN A 334 -6.40 9.92 -4.95
C GLN A 334 -5.58 10.42 -3.75
N VAL A 335 -4.66 9.60 -3.28
CA VAL A 335 -3.72 10.00 -2.22
C VAL A 335 -2.86 11.18 -2.68
N GLY A 336 -2.37 11.16 -3.92
CA GLY A 336 -1.62 12.27 -4.51
C GLY A 336 -2.45 13.57 -4.59
N GLN A 337 -3.74 13.49 -4.94
CA GLN A 337 -4.65 14.64 -4.91
C GLN A 337 -4.80 15.23 -3.50
N ALA A 338 -4.90 14.37 -2.49
CA ALA A 338 -4.96 14.82 -1.10
C ALA A 338 -3.65 15.51 -0.66
N ILE A 339 -2.50 14.91 -1.00
CA ILE A 339 -1.18 15.49 -0.72
C ILE A 339 -1.04 16.88 -1.33
N GLU A 340 -1.44 17.06 -2.58
CA GLU A 340 -1.37 18.35 -3.27
C GLU A 340 -2.36 19.38 -2.70
N ALA A 341 -3.60 18.97 -2.45
CA ALA A 341 -4.64 19.85 -1.88
C ALA A 341 -4.26 20.40 -0.49
N HIS A 342 -3.47 19.66 0.27
CA HIS A 342 -2.99 20.06 1.58
C HIS A 342 -1.55 20.61 1.58
N HIS A 343 -1.01 20.95 0.41
CA HIS A 343 0.35 21.48 0.28
C HIS A 343 1.43 20.61 0.94
N ALA A 344 1.25 19.28 0.92
CA ALA A 344 2.25 18.33 1.41
C ALA A 344 3.13 17.76 0.29
N GLY A 345 2.88 18.17 -0.97
CA GLY A 345 3.65 17.74 -2.13
C GLY A 345 2.97 18.12 -3.44
N ILE A 346 3.49 17.56 -4.52
CA ILE A 346 3.06 17.82 -5.91
C ILE A 346 2.66 16.50 -6.55
N LEU A 347 1.56 16.51 -7.30
CA LEU A 347 1.03 15.36 -8.04
C LEU A 347 1.39 15.46 -9.53
N ILE A 348 2.16 14.50 -10.02
CA ILE A 348 2.48 14.35 -11.45
C ILE A 348 1.34 13.63 -12.17
N ARG A 349 0.78 14.25 -13.20
CA ARG A 349 -0.45 13.79 -13.86
C ARG A 349 -0.26 13.22 -15.24
N ASN A 350 0.75 13.70 -15.99
CA ASN A 350 0.93 13.33 -17.39
C ASN A 350 1.20 11.84 -17.58
N ARG A 351 0.52 11.26 -18.58
CA ARG A 351 0.73 9.88 -19.03
C ARG A 351 0.76 9.88 -20.58
N PRO A 352 1.82 9.37 -21.23
CA PRO A 352 3.04 8.82 -20.62
C PRO A 352 3.76 9.84 -19.73
N LEU A 353 4.65 9.33 -18.86
CA LEU A 353 5.37 10.16 -17.90
C LEU A 353 6.20 11.24 -18.63
N ASP A 354 6.10 12.48 -18.15
CA ASP A 354 6.84 13.62 -18.70
C ASP A 354 7.98 14.00 -17.73
N ALA A 355 9.21 13.87 -18.24
CA ALA A 355 10.41 14.23 -17.48
C ALA A 355 10.45 15.73 -17.11
N GLU A 356 9.86 16.59 -17.93
CA GLU A 356 9.80 18.03 -17.66
C GLU A 356 8.85 18.31 -16.51
N GLU A 357 7.65 17.71 -16.50
CA GLU A 357 6.69 17.85 -15.40
C GLU A 357 7.30 17.40 -14.07
N ILE A 358 8.09 16.31 -14.06
CA ILE A 358 8.79 15.84 -12.84
C ILE A 358 9.79 16.88 -12.36
N ARG A 359 10.60 17.46 -13.29
CA ARG A 359 11.60 18.48 -12.95
C ARG A 359 10.93 19.76 -12.44
N GLU A 360 9.92 20.25 -13.14
CA GLU A 360 9.16 21.43 -12.73
C GLU A 360 8.54 21.26 -11.36
N GLY A 361 7.89 20.10 -11.11
CA GLY A 361 7.33 19.78 -9.82
C GLY A 361 8.39 19.73 -8.71
N TYR A 362 9.54 19.12 -8.97
CA TYR A 362 10.66 19.12 -8.02
C TYR A 362 11.19 20.55 -7.75
N VAL A 363 11.38 21.35 -8.80
CA VAL A 363 11.88 22.74 -8.67
C VAL A 363 10.89 23.59 -7.89
N GLU A 364 9.60 23.48 -8.15
CA GLU A 364 8.56 24.18 -7.42
C GLU A 364 8.55 23.79 -5.95
N LEU A 365 8.53 22.48 -5.65
CA LEU A 365 8.58 21.99 -4.28
C LEU A 365 9.81 22.49 -3.54
N ASN A 366 10.98 22.48 -4.20
CA ASN A 366 12.22 22.93 -3.59
C ASN A 366 12.23 24.45 -3.35
N ARG A 367 11.57 25.24 -4.20
CA ARG A 367 11.40 26.69 -4.07
C ARG A 367 10.55 27.06 -2.86
N TYR A 368 9.47 26.30 -2.60
CA TYR A 368 8.51 26.53 -1.53
C TYR A 368 8.59 25.43 -0.45
N TYR A 369 9.81 24.96 -0.21
CA TYR A 369 10.06 23.77 0.63
C TYR A 369 9.44 23.88 2.02
N GLU A 370 9.59 25.02 2.69
CA GLU A 370 9.06 25.22 4.05
C GLU A 370 7.54 25.15 4.11
N ASP A 371 6.85 25.64 3.08
CA ASP A 371 5.39 25.59 2.99
C ASP A 371 4.91 24.13 2.80
N TYR A 372 5.58 23.38 1.91
CA TYR A 372 5.26 21.97 1.70
C TYR A 372 5.61 21.10 2.91
N GLN A 373 6.68 21.41 3.61
CA GLN A 373 7.05 20.75 4.86
C GLN A 373 6.00 21.00 5.95
N ALA A 374 5.53 22.23 6.09
CA ALA A 374 4.48 22.59 7.02
C ALA A 374 3.15 21.88 6.68
N GLY A 375 2.81 21.76 5.39
CA GLY A 375 1.67 20.98 4.93
C GLY A 375 1.76 19.50 5.30
N ALA A 376 2.92 18.88 5.11
CA ALA A 376 3.16 17.49 5.51
C ALA A 376 3.01 17.31 7.04
N ALA A 377 3.56 18.22 7.84
CA ALA A 377 3.43 18.21 9.28
C ALA A 377 1.96 18.37 9.74
N ALA A 378 1.20 19.25 9.11
CA ALA A 378 -0.22 19.45 9.41
C ALA A 378 -1.06 18.18 9.14
N MET A 379 -0.82 17.51 8.00
CA MET A 379 -1.48 16.24 7.70
C MET A 379 -1.11 15.14 8.69
N ALA A 380 0.16 15.06 9.11
CA ALA A 380 0.59 14.11 10.14
C ALA A 380 -0.14 14.33 11.46
N ALA A 381 -0.24 15.59 11.90
CA ALA A 381 -0.95 15.95 13.14
C ALA A 381 -2.43 15.57 13.10
N GLU A 382 -3.08 15.67 11.95
CA GLU A 382 -4.48 15.23 11.81
C GLU A 382 -4.61 13.70 11.85
N LEU A 383 -3.74 12.95 11.16
CA LEU A 383 -3.70 11.49 11.23
C LEU A 383 -3.52 11.01 12.68
N GLU A 384 -2.62 11.66 13.41
CA GLU A 384 -2.37 11.38 14.83
C GLU A 384 -3.57 11.74 15.71
N SER A 385 -4.26 12.84 15.43
CA SER A 385 -5.49 13.21 16.13
C SER A 385 -6.59 12.16 15.96
N TYR A 386 -6.77 11.63 14.75
CA TYR A 386 -7.66 10.52 14.48
C TYR A 386 -7.24 9.25 15.23
N TRP A 387 -5.96 8.92 15.24
CA TRP A 387 -5.43 7.78 15.99
C TRP A 387 -5.69 7.91 17.47
N ASN A 388 -5.47 9.06 18.05
CA ASN A 388 -5.73 9.32 19.46
C ASN A 388 -7.22 9.26 19.83
N ALA A 389 -8.11 9.58 18.89
CA ALA A 389 -9.56 9.51 19.09
C ALA A 389 -10.13 8.10 18.91
N TYR A 390 -9.62 7.35 17.92
CA TYR A 390 -10.24 6.12 17.44
C TYR A 390 -9.30 4.92 17.42
N GLY A 391 -8.02 5.06 17.25
CA GLY A 391 -6.95 4.11 17.06
C GLY A 391 -7.12 2.68 17.59
N ALA A 392 -6.06 2.11 18.13
CA ALA A 392 -6.02 0.71 18.55
C ALA A 392 -7.05 0.37 19.64
N GLU A 393 -7.41 1.32 20.52
CA GLU A 393 -8.41 1.12 21.58
C GLU A 393 -9.80 0.82 21.04
N LEU A 394 -10.19 1.42 19.92
CA LEU A 394 -11.47 1.15 19.28
C LEU A 394 -11.53 -0.27 18.73
N VAL A 395 -10.44 -0.73 18.13
CA VAL A 395 -10.33 -2.09 17.62
C VAL A 395 -10.40 -3.09 18.77
N TRP A 396 -9.72 -2.81 19.89
CA TRP A 396 -9.79 -3.64 21.09
C TRP A 396 -11.21 -3.73 21.64
N LYS A 397 -11.91 -2.60 21.76
CA LYS A 397 -13.32 -2.59 22.19
C LYS A 397 -14.22 -3.42 21.29
N ALA A 398 -13.99 -3.40 19.96
CA ALA A 398 -14.71 -4.27 19.05
C ALA A 398 -14.45 -5.75 19.36
N CYS A 399 -13.22 -6.13 19.71
CA CYS A 399 -12.90 -7.49 20.15
C CYS A 399 -13.54 -7.88 21.50
N GLU A 400 -13.74 -6.94 22.41
CA GLU A 400 -14.38 -7.21 23.71
C GLU A 400 -15.88 -7.43 23.59
N LEU A 401 -16.52 -6.73 22.64
CA LEU A 401 -17.97 -6.82 22.40
C LEU A 401 -18.34 -8.01 21.49
N ALA A 402 -17.36 -8.59 20.84
CA ALA A 402 -17.45 -9.76 19.99
C ALA A 402 -17.19 -11.05 20.80
#